data_0cfb1d3107216f98de1aa7703150e16a
#
_entry.id   0cfb1d3107216f98de1aa7703150e16a
#
_cell.length_a   1.000
_cell.length_b   1.000
_cell.length_c   1.000
_cell.angle_alpha   90.00
_cell.angle_beta   90.00
_cell.angle_gamma   90.00
#
_symmetry.space_group_name_H-M   'P 1'
#
loop_
_entity.id
_entity.type
_entity.pdbx_description
1 polymer ?
#
loop_
_entity_poly.entity_id
_entity_poly.type
_entity_poly.pdbx_seq_one_letter_code
_entity_poly.pdbx_strand_id
1 'polypeptide(L)'
;MGDLFIWHGFLAGRMDAYLKPLPGPPGDSSARIAEVYGEPVTANQLSRRITELKMLRQPPVLDMEGGIKLTHEPDIPGDLAPRARYDLIGSSLLRLKTSVNDLQLPNRNAEAARAVEQIRSRFDGDTEQYLKTLHGQKLTQEQFQKKIAARLKQTEQLYRATAQAAEASDEDLKTYYNLIRDQLTPPDLRKTRHIFLATLNREEAQVRQTAETLLERLKAGESFSRLAREFSEDERSAPAGGELGWISPARAKETLGLALADVPDNRPVLLKSRWGWHLVEASPVKKGKTPSYEEALPALRDAARSLRKAQAVGLYMDGLFEEAHLRNRIKNKQGR
;
A
#
# COMPACT_ATOMS: atom_id res chain seq x y z
N MET A 1 -15.59 12.65 5.65
CA MET A 1 -14.14 12.97 5.69
C MET A 1 -13.23 11.79 5.34
N GLY A 2 -13.70 10.55 5.41
CA GLY A 2 -12.92 9.35 5.05
C GLY A 2 -12.69 9.11 3.56
N ASP A 3 -13.54 9.66 2.70
CA ASP A 3 -13.54 9.36 1.26
C ASP A 3 -12.42 10.05 0.46
N LEU A 4 -11.87 11.13 1.00
CA LEU A 4 -10.68 11.77 0.42
C LEU A 4 -9.38 10.96 0.69
N PHE A 5 -9.35 10.12 1.73
CA PHE A 5 -8.15 9.40 2.15
C PHE A 5 -7.75 8.26 1.21
N ILE A 6 -8.69 7.56 0.59
CA ILE A 6 -8.37 6.49 -0.39
C ILE A 6 -7.66 7.09 -1.62
N TRP A 7 -8.04 8.32 -2.02
CA TRP A 7 -7.41 9.05 -3.11
C TRP A 7 -6.24 9.93 -2.65
N HIS A 8 -6.21 10.39 -1.38
CA HIS A 8 -5.08 11.15 -0.83
C HIS A 8 -3.84 10.28 -0.62
N GLY A 9 -3.98 9.05 -0.15
CA GLY A 9 -2.87 8.08 -0.12
C GLY A 9 -2.35 7.76 -1.52
N PHE A 10 -3.24 7.68 -2.50
CA PHE A 10 -2.91 7.46 -3.91
C PHE A 10 -2.24 8.69 -4.55
N LEU A 11 -2.68 9.91 -4.25
CA LEU A 11 -2.05 11.15 -4.73
C LEU A 11 -0.77 11.50 -3.96
N ALA A 12 -0.75 11.31 -2.65
CA ALA A 12 0.35 11.77 -1.80
C ALA A 12 1.64 10.96 -1.98
N GLY A 13 1.55 9.63 -2.10
CA GLY A 13 2.73 8.77 -2.32
C GLY A 13 3.21 8.72 -3.77
N ARG A 14 2.46 9.32 -4.73
CA ARG A 14 2.72 9.18 -6.17
C ARG A 14 2.99 10.47 -6.91
N MET A 15 2.91 11.59 -6.26
CA MET A 15 3.25 12.84 -6.92
C MET A 15 4.72 12.91 -7.27
N ASP A 16 5.62 12.28 -6.51
CA ASP A 16 7.02 12.13 -6.91
C ASP A 16 7.16 11.29 -8.19
N ALA A 17 6.31 10.27 -8.39
CA ALA A 17 6.28 9.48 -9.62
C ALA A 17 5.66 10.26 -10.79
N TYR A 18 4.69 11.15 -10.53
CA TYR A 18 4.16 12.09 -11.54
C TYR A 18 5.14 13.21 -11.90
N LEU A 19 6.01 13.57 -10.97
CA LEU A 19 6.92 14.68 -11.12
C LEU A 19 8.30 14.25 -11.66
N LYS A 20 8.71 12.98 -11.56
CA LYS A 20 9.92 12.49 -12.22
C LYS A 20 9.64 12.15 -13.68
N PRO A 21 10.42 12.69 -14.63
CA PRO A 21 10.33 12.24 -16.01
C PRO A 21 10.71 10.76 -16.06
N LEU A 22 9.73 9.89 -16.40
CA LEU A 22 9.99 8.47 -16.63
C LEU A 22 10.76 8.31 -17.94
N PRO A 23 11.76 7.42 -18.02
CA PRO A 23 12.41 7.11 -19.30
C PRO A 23 11.32 6.66 -20.29
N GLY A 24 11.33 7.26 -21.47
CA GLY A 24 10.41 6.88 -22.55
C GLY A 24 10.67 5.42 -22.97
N PRO A 25 9.66 4.74 -23.52
CA PRO A 25 9.85 3.42 -24.08
C PRO A 25 10.86 3.49 -25.25
N PRO A 26 11.62 2.43 -25.49
CA PRO A 26 12.39 2.31 -26.72
C PRO A 26 11.41 2.25 -27.90
N GLY A 27 11.52 3.19 -28.83
CA GLY A 27 10.68 3.27 -30.02
C GLY A 27 9.94 4.61 -30.16
N ASP A 28 9.07 4.72 -31.17
CA ASP A 28 8.27 5.93 -31.39
C ASP A 28 7.24 6.11 -30.26
N SER A 29 7.58 6.97 -29.30
CA SER A 29 6.74 7.26 -28.14
C SER A 29 5.43 7.97 -28.49
N SER A 30 5.30 8.51 -29.69
CA SER A 30 4.10 9.17 -30.22
C SER A 30 3.14 8.21 -30.92
N ALA A 31 3.53 6.96 -31.15
CA ALA A 31 2.70 5.96 -31.83
C ALA A 31 1.32 5.84 -31.15
N ARG A 32 0.26 5.93 -31.94
CA ARG A 32 -1.12 5.78 -31.46
C ARG A 32 -1.41 4.29 -31.28
N ILE A 33 -1.84 3.92 -30.08
CA ILE A 33 -2.23 2.54 -29.73
C ILE A 33 -3.75 2.36 -29.65
N ALA A 34 -4.48 3.48 -29.45
CA ALA A 34 -5.94 3.54 -29.47
C ALA A 34 -6.38 4.99 -29.74
N GLU A 35 -7.66 5.15 -30.06
CA GLU A 35 -8.29 6.45 -30.20
C GLU A 35 -9.66 6.44 -29.50
N VAL A 36 -9.94 7.48 -28.72
CA VAL A 36 -11.19 7.65 -27.97
C VAL A 36 -11.81 8.99 -28.39
N TYR A 37 -12.84 8.94 -29.23
CA TYR A 37 -13.53 10.12 -29.77
C TYR A 37 -12.58 11.19 -30.36
N GLY A 38 -11.60 10.76 -31.16
CA GLY A 38 -10.61 11.63 -31.77
C GLY A 38 -9.40 11.94 -30.91
N GLU A 39 -9.43 11.60 -29.61
CA GLU A 39 -8.27 11.75 -28.73
C GLU A 39 -7.36 10.52 -28.80
N PRO A 40 -6.09 10.67 -29.14
CA PRO A 40 -5.16 9.55 -29.25
C PRO A 40 -4.72 9.08 -27.85
N VAL A 41 -4.67 7.76 -27.68
CA VAL A 41 -3.92 7.08 -26.59
C VAL A 41 -2.59 6.64 -27.18
N THR A 42 -1.48 7.10 -26.58
CA THR A 42 -0.14 6.88 -27.16
C THR A 42 0.63 5.76 -26.42
N ALA A 43 1.64 5.22 -27.09
CA ALA A 43 2.53 4.22 -26.52
C ALA A 43 3.27 4.76 -25.28
N ASN A 44 3.60 6.06 -25.24
CA ASN A 44 4.20 6.70 -24.07
C ASN A 44 3.24 6.68 -22.87
N GLN A 45 1.96 7.03 -23.08
CA GLN A 45 0.96 6.95 -22.01
C GLN A 45 0.83 5.52 -21.48
N LEU A 46 0.83 4.52 -22.35
CA LEU A 46 0.77 3.11 -21.97
C LEU A 46 1.95 2.70 -21.11
N SER A 47 3.17 3.01 -21.54
CA SER A 47 4.39 2.67 -20.79
C SER A 47 4.43 3.34 -19.42
N ARG A 48 4.02 4.62 -19.34
CA ARG A 48 3.89 5.33 -18.05
C ARG A 48 2.90 4.62 -17.14
N ARG A 49 1.72 4.24 -17.67
CA ARG A 49 0.70 3.58 -16.87
C ARG A 49 1.14 2.18 -16.39
N ILE A 50 1.84 1.42 -17.22
CA ILE A 50 2.44 0.14 -16.81
C ILE A 50 3.44 0.35 -15.66
N THR A 51 4.29 1.37 -15.76
CA THR A 51 5.27 1.69 -14.69
C THR A 51 4.56 2.08 -13.39
N GLU A 52 3.51 2.90 -13.47
CA GLU A 52 2.67 3.25 -12.31
C GLU A 52 2.05 2.00 -11.68
N LEU A 53 1.49 1.10 -12.47
CA LEU A 53 0.90 -0.15 -11.99
C LEU A 53 1.94 -1.08 -11.35
N LYS A 54 3.18 -1.13 -11.88
CA LYS A 54 4.28 -1.87 -11.27
C LYS A 54 4.66 -1.31 -9.89
N MET A 55 4.69 0.02 -9.74
CA MET A 55 4.98 0.66 -8.45
C MET A 55 3.89 0.41 -7.41
N LEU A 56 2.62 0.21 -7.84
CA LEU A 56 1.50 -0.14 -6.95
C LEU A 56 1.59 -1.56 -6.40
N ARG A 57 2.32 -2.45 -7.05
CA ARG A 57 2.51 -3.84 -6.64
C ARG A 57 3.50 -4.03 -5.49
N GLN A 58 4.02 -2.99 -4.88
CA GLN A 58 4.80 -3.17 -3.65
C GLN A 58 3.90 -3.78 -2.58
N PRO A 59 4.35 -4.85 -1.90
CA PRO A 59 3.55 -5.50 -0.88
C PRO A 59 3.14 -4.47 0.18
N PRO A 60 1.92 -4.58 0.73
CA PRO A 60 1.46 -3.66 1.76
C PRO A 60 2.42 -3.72 2.95
N VAL A 61 2.98 -2.57 3.30
CA VAL A 61 3.73 -2.43 4.54
C VAL A 61 2.71 -2.52 5.67
N LEU A 62 2.80 -3.59 6.46
CA LEU A 62 2.03 -3.72 7.69
C LEU A 62 2.35 -2.53 8.59
N ASP A 63 1.35 -1.71 8.87
CA ASP A 63 1.47 -0.59 9.79
C ASP A 63 1.79 -1.14 11.19
N MET A 64 2.90 -0.66 11.76
CA MET A 64 3.42 -1.13 13.05
C MET A 64 2.51 -0.76 14.23
N GLU A 65 1.45 0.03 14.01
CA GLU A 65 0.51 0.48 15.04
C GLU A 65 -0.70 -0.45 15.23
N GLY A 66 -0.70 -1.66 14.62
CA GLY A 66 -1.66 -2.72 14.93
C GLY A 66 -3.01 -2.57 14.23
N GLY A 67 -3.13 -1.73 13.23
CA GLY A 67 -4.32 -1.62 12.39
C GLY A 67 -4.31 -2.65 11.26
N ILE A 68 -5.34 -3.51 11.19
CA ILE A 68 -5.56 -4.40 10.06
C ILE A 68 -6.01 -3.56 8.87
N LYS A 69 -5.09 -3.21 7.97
CA LYS A 69 -5.46 -2.73 6.64
C LYS A 69 -5.69 -3.94 5.74
N LEU A 70 -6.94 -4.31 5.56
CA LEU A 70 -7.35 -5.27 4.53
C LEU A 70 -7.13 -4.62 3.15
N THR A 71 -5.93 -4.71 2.62
CA THR A 71 -5.65 -4.37 1.23
C THR A 71 -5.98 -5.60 0.39
N HIS A 72 -7.23 -5.69 -0.03
CA HIS A 72 -7.64 -6.71 -0.98
C HIS A 72 -7.45 -6.14 -2.38
N GLU A 73 -6.20 -6.05 -2.84
CA GLU A 73 -5.93 -5.99 -4.28
C GLU A 73 -5.73 -7.44 -4.76
N PRO A 74 -6.52 -7.90 -5.72
CA PRO A 74 -6.30 -9.23 -6.29
C PRO A 74 -4.88 -9.28 -6.86
N ASP A 75 -4.17 -10.33 -6.51
CA ASP A 75 -2.91 -10.68 -7.14
C ASP A 75 -3.19 -10.84 -8.64
N ILE A 76 -2.82 -9.82 -9.45
CA ILE A 76 -3.01 -9.86 -10.89
C ILE A 76 -1.69 -10.39 -11.47
N PRO A 77 -1.56 -11.70 -11.68
CA PRO A 77 -0.40 -12.27 -12.34
C PRO A 77 -0.45 -11.90 -13.82
N GLY A 78 0.65 -11.53 -14.42
CA GLY A 78 0.77 -11.43 -15.86
C GLY A 78 1.06 -10.06 -16.45
N ASP A 79 0.75 -9.91 -17.72
CA ASP A 79 0.97 -8.71 -18.51
C ASP A 79 0.07 -7.55 -18.05
N LEU A 80 0.70 -6.45 -17.63
CA LEU A 80 -0.01 -5.24 -17.18
C LEU A 80 -0.53 -4.37 -18.33
N ALA A 81 -0.17 -4.66 -19.57
CA ALA A 81 -0.54 -3.84 -20.71
C ALA A 81 -2.06 -3.81 -20.98
N PRO A 82 -2.82 -4.92 -20.88
CA PRO A 82 -4.28 -4.88 -21.00
C PRO A 82 -4.93 -3.99 -19.95
N ARG A 83 -4.51 -4.11 -18.70
CA ARG A 83 -5.00 -3.28 -17.60
C ARG A 83 -4.66 -1.80 -17.80
N ALA A 84 -3.43 -1.49 -18.15
CA ALA A 84 -3.00 -0.13 -18.43
C ALA A 84 -3.77 0.50 -19.58
N ARG A 85 -4.06 -0.28 -20.62
CA ARG A 85 -4.88 0.17 -21.77
C ARG A 85 -6.32 0.45 -21.35
N TYR A 86 -6.94 -0.45 -20.59
CA TYR A 86 -8.28 -0.24 -20.03
C TYR A 86 -8.34 1.05 -19.19
N ASP A 87 -7.40 1.26 -18.30
CA ASP A 87 -7.32 2.45 -17.43
C ASP A 87 -7.18 3.75 -18.25
N LEU A 88 -6.39 3.76 -19.31
CA LEU A 88 -6.18 4.93 -20.17
C LEU A 88 -7.45 5.27 -20.97
N ILE A 89 -8.06 4.28 -21.60
CA ILE A 89 -9.29 4.46 -22.37
C ILE A 89 -10.40 4.91 -21.41
N GLY A 90 -10.57 4.25 -20.27
CA GLY A 90 -11.55 4.63 -19.26
C GLY A 90 -11.35 6.05 -18.72
N SER A 91 -10.10 6.47 -18.49
CA SER A 91 -9.78 7.85 -18.10
C SER A 91 -10.18 8.87 -19.16
N SER A 92 -10.03 8.54 -20.43
CA SER A 92 -10.46 9.41 -21.54
C SER A 92 -11.99 9.49 -21.64
N LEU A 93 -12.68 8.35 -21.50
CA LEU A 93 -14.16 8.31 -21.48
C LEU A 93 -14.72 9.10 -20.30
N LEU A 94 -14.15 8.93 -19.11
CA LEU A 94 -14.57 9.67 -17.91
C LEU A 94 -14.35 11.16 -18.08
N ARG A 95 -13.22 11.58 -18.68
CA ARG A 95 -12.94 12.99 -18.98
C ARG A 95 -13.98 13.58 -19.90
N LEU A 96 -14.34 12.88 -20.98
CA LEU A 96 -15.37 13.30 -21.93
C LEU A 96 -16.74 13.40 -21.25
N LYS A 97 -17.13 12.39 -20.46
CA LYS A 97 -18.39 12.42 -19.72
C LYS A 97 -18.45 13.58 -18.74
N THR A 98 -17.34 13.84 -18.03
CA THR A 98 -17.21 14.98 -17.13
C THR A 98 -17.33 16.30 -17.86
N SER A 99 -16.74 16.44 -19.06
CA SER A 99 -16.84 17.64 -19.88
C SER A 99 -18.27 17.89 -20.36
N VAL A 100 -18.99 16.85 -20.78
CA VAL A 100 -20.41 16.96 -21.17
C VAL A 100 -21.27 17.41 -19.98
N ASN A 101 -20.97 16.96 -18.78
CA ASN A 101 -21.70 17.27 -17.56
C ASN A 101 -21.14 18.48 -16.82
N ASP A 102 -20.22 19.24 -17.39
CA ASP A 102 -19.45 20.29 -16.69
C ASP A 102 -20.33 21.33 -15.99
N LEU A 103 -21.43 21.73 -16.63
CA LEU A 103 -22.39 22.71 -16.07
C LEU A 103 -23.15 22.16 -14.85
N GLN A 104 -23.26 20.85 -14.72
CA GLN A 104 -23.94 20.19 -13.58
C GLN A 104 -22.98 19.90 -12.42
N LEU A 105 -21.69 20.03 -12.64
CA LEU A 105 -20.67 19.76 -11.64
C LEU A 105 -20.23 21.04 -10.93
N PRO A 106 -19.91 20.99 -9.64
CA PRO A 106 -19.47 22.16 -8.90
C PRO A 106 -18.14 22.69 -9.43
N ASN A 107 -17.96 24.00 -9.33
CA ASN A 107 -16.67 24.63 -9.60
C ASN A 107 -15.65 24.20 -8.52
N ARG A 108 -14.53 23.63 -8.93
CA ARG A 108 -13.47 23.10 -8.06
C ARG A 108 -12.18 23.91 -8.10
N ASN A 109 -12.20 25.15 -8.62
CA ASN A 109 -11.01 25.98 -8.78
C ASN A 109 -10.37 26.36 -7.43
N ALA A 110 -11.17 26.65 -6.40
CA ALA A 110 -10.67 26.99 -5.07
C ALA A 110 -10.01 25.76 -4.38
N GLU A 111 -10.60 24.59 -4.51
CA GLU A 111 -10.01 23.35 -3.99
C GLU A 111 -8.74 22.97 -4.76
N ALA A 112 -8.72 23.17 -6.07
CA ALA A 112 -7.55 22.96 -6.89
C ALA A 112 -6.40 23.89 -6.50
N ALA A 113 -6.69 25.16 -6.22
CA ALA A 113 -5.68 26.10 -5.74
C ALA A 113 -5.08 25.67 -4.39
N ARG A 114 -5.92 25.25 -3.45
CA ARG A 114 -5.45 24.69 -2.16
C ARG A 114 -4.60 23.44 -2.34
N ALA A 115 -5.00 22.53 -3.21
CA ALA A 115 -4.25 21.33 -3.51
C ALA A 115 -2.89 21.64 -4.12
N VAL A 116 -2.82 22.61 -5.05
CA VAL A 116 -1.55 23.08 -5.63
C VAL A 116 -0.63 23.67 -4.56
N GLU A 117 -1.17 24.46 -3.61
CA GLU A 117 -0.36 24.99 -2.53
C GLU A 117 0.16 23.91 -1.57
N GLN A 118 -0.66 22.93 -1.22
CA GLN A 118 -0.21 21.75 -0.46
C GLN A 118 0.90 20.96 -1.17
N ILE A 119 0.87 20.91 -2.49
CA ILE A 119 1.91 20.29 -3.28
C ILE A 119 3.18 21.12 -3.23
N ARG A 120 3.05 22.43 -3.41
CA ARG A 120 4.17 23.37 -3.38
C ARG A 120 4.89 23.36 -2.01
N SER A 121 4.13 23.28 -0.92
CA SER A 121 4.70 23.21 0.45
C SER A 121 5.61 22.01 0.69
N ARG A 122 5.50 20.94 -0.10
CA ARG A 122 6.37 19.75 0.01
C ARG A 122 7.77 19.95 -0.59
N PHE A 123 8.00 21.06 -1.24
CA PHE A 123 9.31 21.46 -1.74
C PHE A 123 10.09 22.30 -0.72
N ASP A 124 9.71 22.27 0.57
CA ASP A 124 10.39 22.95 1.68
C ASP A 124 10.67 24.44 1.42
N GLY A 125 9.78 25.10 0.65
CA GLY A 125 9.92 26.51 0.24
C GLY A 125 10.75 26.72 -1.02
N ASP A 126 11.34 25.69 -1.60
CA ASP A 126 12.10 25.79 -2.86
C ASP A 126 11.15 25.95 -4.06
N THR A 127 10.76 27.19 -4.31
CA THR A 127 9.88 27.55 -5.44
C THR A 127 10.54 27.30 -6.80
N GLU A 128 11.86 27.40 -6.89
CA GLU A 128 12.59 27.19 -8.14
C GLU A 128 12.55 25.72 -8.53
N GLN A 129 12.81 24.83 -7.61
CA GLN A 129 12.71 23.38 -7.83
C GLN A 129 11.29 22.95 -8.19
N TYR A 130 10.27 23.53 -7.54
CA TYR A 130 8.87 23.30 -7.89
C TYR A 130 8.57 23.70 -9.34
N LEU A 131 8.95 24.94 -9.75
CA LEU A 131 8.72 25.42 -11.11
C LEU A 131 9.51 24.62 -12.15
N LYS A 132 10.77 24.29 -11.87
CA LYS A 132 11.61 23.43 -12.71
C LYS A 132 10.95 22.06 -12.93
N THR A 133 10.33 21.51 -11.89
CA THR A 133 9.60 20.23 -11.96
C THR A 133 8.38 20.33 -12.87
N LEU A 134 7.60 21.44 -12.79
CA LEU A 134 6.47 21.69 -13.70
C LEU A 134 6.95 21.87 -15.15
N HIS A 135 8.00 22.65 -15.39
CA HIS A 135 8.55 22.87 -16.71
C HIS A 135 9.09 21.57 -17.34
N GLY A 136 9.70 20.69 -16.55
CA GLY A 136 10.09 19.34 -16.99
C GLY A 136 8.91 18.51 -17.48
N GLN A 137 7.69 18.81 -17.03
CA GLN A 137 6.43 18.21 -17.48
C GLN A 137 5.75 19.03 -18.60
N LYS A 138 6.38 20.09 -19.08
CA LYS A 138 5.82 21.04 -20.07
C LYS A 138 4.49 21.67 -19.58
N LEU A 139 4.41 21.99 -18.28
CA LEU A 139 3.24 22.60 -17.66
C LEU A 139 3.60 23.95 -17.06
N THR A 140 2.70 24.93 -17.21
CA THR A 140 2.68 26.13 -16.37
C THR A 140 1.93 25.84 -15.09
N GLN A 141 2.10 26.69 -14.06
CA GLN A 141 1.36 26.56 -12.81
C GLN A 141 -0.16 26.64 -13.05
N GLU A 142 -0.61 27.54 -13.93
CA GLU A 142 -2.02 27.65 -14.29
C GLU A 142 -2.58 26.39 -14.96
N GLN A 143 -1.81 25.84 -15.90
CA GLN A 143 -2.18 24.57 -16.56
C GLN A 143 -2.23 23.41 -15.57
N PHE A 144 -1.33 23.39 -14.60
CA PHE A 144 -1.32 22.39 -13.56
C PHE A 144 -2.56 22.53 -12.66
N GLN A 145 -2.90 23.74 -12.22
CA GLN A 145 -4.11 23.99 -11.44
C GLN A 145 -5.38 23.59 -12.20
N LYS A 146 -5.49 23.93 -13.49
CA LYS A 146 -6.60 23.47 -14.35
C LYS A 146 -6.69 21.95 -14.43
N LYS A 147 -5.55 21.26 -14.53
CA LYS A 147 -5.53 19.78 -14.48
C LYS A 147 -6.05 19.22 -13.16
N ILE A 148 -5.65 19.83 -12.04
CA ILE A 148 -6.15 19.41 -10.71
C ILE A 148 -7.65 19.66 -10.61
N ALA A 149 -8.15 20.83 -11.04
CA ALA A 149 -9.59 21.14 -11.05
C ALA A 149 -10.40 20.13 -11.89
N ALA A 150 -9.91 19.81 -13.08
CA ALA A 150 -10.52 18.80 -13.95
C ALA A 150 -10.54 17.42 -13.28
N ARG A 151 -9.48 17.04 -12.59
CA ARG A 151 -9.43 15.77 -11.84
C ARG A 151 -10.44 15.73 -10.69
N LEU A 152 -10.57 16.82 -9.94
CA LEU A 152 -11.58 16.94 -8.88
C LEU A 152 -13.00 16.82 -9.42
N LYS A 153 -13.30 17.41 -10.59
CA LYS A 153 -14.58 17.24 -11.28
C LYS A 153 -14.83 15.79 -11.72
N GLN A 154 -13.82 15.09 -12.23
CA GLN A 154 -13.92 13.65 -12.56
C GLN A 154 -14.24 12.81 -11.32
N THR A 155 -13.61 13.11 -10.19
CA THR A 155 -13.88 12.45 -8.91
C THR A 155 -15.32 12.71 -8.46
N GLU A 156 -15.81 13.94 -8.59
CA GLU A 156 -17.20 14.29 -8.29
C GLU A 156 -18.18 13.57 -9.20
N GLN A 157 -17.88 13.46 -10.50
CA GLN A 157 -18.69 12.69 -11.45
C GLN A 157 -18.81 11.23 -11.04
N LEU A 158 -17.69 10.60 -10.67
CA LEU A 158 -17.69 9.22 -10.18
C LEU A 158 -18.46 9.10 -8.87
N TYR A 159 -18.25 10.02 -7.93
CA TYR A 159 -18.96 10.03 -6.65
C TYR A 159 -20.48 10.07 -6.85
N ARG A 160 -20.98 10.98 -7.70
CA ARG A 160 -22.41 11.08 -7.99
C ARG A 160 -22.96 9.82 -8.67
N ALA A 161 -22.21 9.28 -9.63
CA ALA A 161 -22.60 8.05 -10.35
C ALA A 161 -22.64 6.82 -9.43
N THR A 162 -21.88 6.81 -8.33
CA THR A 162 -21.76 5.69 -7.41
C THR A 162 -22.37 5.95 -6.02
N ALA A 163 -22.95 7.13 -5.81
CA ALA A 163 -23.54 7.54 -4.53
C ALA A 163 -24.69 6.62 -4.05
N GLN A 164 -25.39 5.99 -4.99
CA GLN A 164 -26.49 5.05 -4.71
C GLN A 164 -26.03 3.61 -4.53
N ALA A 165 -24.71 3.34 -4.55
CA ALA A 165 -24.21 2.00 -4.25
C ALA A 165 -24.67 1.62 -2.82
N ALA A 166 -25.64 0.68 -2.75
CA ALA A 166 -26.30 0.29 -1.52
C ALA A 166 -25.29 -0.12 -0.45
N GLU A 167 -25.50 0.31 0.79
CA GLU A 167 -24.72 -0.19 1.92
C GLU A 167 -24.94 -1.70 2.08
N ALA A 168 -23.95 -2.41 2.63
CA ALA A 168 -24.07 -3.82 2.89
C ALA A 168 -25.13 -4.04 3.99
N SER A 169 -26.03 -4.99 3.80
CA SER A 169 -26.97 -5.40 4.84
C SER A 169 -26.22 -6.06 6.01
N ASP A 170 -26.83 -6.08 7.18
CA ASP A 170 -26.25 -6.80 8.33
C ASP A 170 -26.11 -8.31 8.06
N GLU A 171 -26.96 -8.88 7.22
CA GLU A 171 -26.88 -10.28 6.78
C GLU A 171 -25.65 -10.52 5.89
N ASP A 172 -25.41 -9.63 4.93
CA ASP A 172 -24.18 -9.66 4.09
C ASP A 172 -22.93 -9.57 4.96
N LEU A 173 -22.92 -8.65 5.95
CA LEU A 173 -21.78 -8.46 6.84
C LEU A 173 -21.53 -9.65 7.74
N LYS A 174 -22.58 -10.31 8.25
CA LYS A 174 -22.47 -11.56 9.01
C LYS A 174 -21.94 -12.70 8.16
N THR A 175 -22.44 -12.82 6.93
CA THR A 175 -21.96 -13.83 5.98
C THR A 175 -20.49 -13.61 5.66
N TYR A 176 -20.10 -12.37 5.40
CA TYR A 176 -18.69 -12.02 5.14
C TYR A 176 -17.80 -12.27 6.36
N TYR A 177 -18.24 -11.88 7.56
CA TYR A 177 -17.52 -12.18 8.80
C TYR A 177 -17.27 -13.68 8.96
N ASN A 178 -18.30 -14.51 8.78
CA ASN A 178 -18.15 -15.96 8.91
C ASN A 178 -17.16 -16.55 7.90
N LEU A 179 -17.09 -15.97 6.70
CA LEU A 179 -16.15 -16.40 5.65
C LEU A 179 -14.70 -16.09 6.00
N ILE A 180 -14.44 -14.91 6.61
CA ILE A 180 -13.08 -14.44 6.87
C ILE A 180 -12.66 -14.56 8.35
N ARG A 181 -13.53 -15.02 9.20
CA ARG A 181 -13.37 -15.06 10.66
C ARG A 181 -12.01 -15.63 11.11
N ASP A 182 -11.58 -16.73 10.49
CA ASP A 182 -10.32 -17.37 10.86
C ASP A 182 -9.11 -16.51 10.45
N GLN A 183 -9.25 -15.72 9.38
CA GLN A 183 -8.23 -14.76 8.91
C GLN A 183 -8.15 -13.51 9.80
N LEU A 184 -9.22 -13.20 10.54
CA LEU A 184 -9.26 -12.08 11.48
C LEU A 184 -8.54 -12.38 12.81
N THR A 185 -8.17 -13.66 13.04
CA THR A 185 -7.47 -14.03 14.26
C THR A 185 -6.03 -13.50 14.22
N PRO A 186 -5.65 -12.59 15.12
CA PRO A 186 -4.27 -12.13 15.19
C PRO A 186 -3.33 -13.31 15.49
N PRO A 187 -2.09 -13.28 15.04
CA PRO A 187 -1.13 -14.33 15.36
C PRO A 187 -0.86 -14.37 16.86
N ASP A 188 -0.54 -15.55 17.36
CA ASP A 188 0.01 -15.71 18.69
C ASP A 188 1.28 -14.89 18.85
N LEU A 189 1.46 -14.23 19.99
CA LEU A 189 2.59 -13.36 20.26
C LEU A 189 3.33 -13.81 21.50
N ARG A 190 4.65 -13.55 21.53
CA ARG A 190 5.49 -13.70 22.71
C ARG A 190 6.32 -12.44 22.91
N LYS A 191 6.36 -11.90 24.14
CA LYS A 191 7.28 -10.83 24.47
C LYS A 191 8.66 -11.44 24.52
N THR A 192 9.56 -10.98 23.65
CA THR A 192 10.84 -11.63 23.40
C THR A 192 11.98 -10.64 23.59
N ARG A 193 13.09 -11.11 24.14
CA ARG A 193 14.37 -10.42 24.18
C ARG A 193 15.49 -11.35 23.74
N HIS A 194 16.56 -10.79 23.16
CA HIS A 194 17.70 -11.59 22.75
C HIS A 194 19.05 -10.90 22.97
N ILE A 195 20.11 -11.71 23.02
CA ILE A 195 21.51 -11.30 22.89
C ILE A 195 22.02 -11.96 21.64
N PHE A 196 22.46 -11.17 20.67
CA PHE A 196 22.96 -11.67 19.39
C PHE A 196 24.47 -11.61 19.31
N LEU A 197 25.10 -12.69 18.90
CA LEU A 197 26.53 -12.81 18.66
C LEU A 197 26.75 -13.29 17.21
N ALA A 198 27.28 -12.42 16.37
CA ALA A 198 27.51 -12.71 14.96
C ALA A 198 28.67 -13.66 14.74
N THR A 199 28.53 -14.54 13.75
CA THR A 199 29.63 -15.44 13.33
C THR A 199 30.37 -14.91 12.10
N LEU A 200 29.97 -13.76 11.56
CA LEU A 200 30.63 -13.16 10.39
C LEU A 200 32.09 -12.84 10.72
N ASN A 201 33.02 -13.38 9.93
CA ASN A 201 34.46 -13.20 10.08
C ASN A 201 35.05 -13.69 11.43
N ARG A 202 34.35 -14.59 12.12
CA ARG A 202 34.82 -15.22 13.37
C ARG A 202 34.68 -16.73 13.34
N GLU A 203 35.51 -17.41 14.11
CA GLU A 203 35.41 -18.85 14.27
C GLU A 203 34.13 -19.20 15.06
N GLU A 204 33.27 -19.98 14.44
CA GLU A 204 31.96 -20.34 15.01
C GLU A 204 32.07 -20.98 16.40
N ALA A 205 33.08 -21.83 16.60
CA ALA A 205 33.29 -22.52 17.87
C ALA A 205 33.55 -21.54 19.01
N GLN A 206 34.33 -20.47 18.78
CA GLN A 206 34.64 -19.44 19.80
C GLN A 206 33.40 -18.60 20.14
N VAL A 207 32.61 -18.23 19.09
CA VAL A 207 31.35 -17.47 19.29
C VAL A 207 30.35 -18.30 20.08
N ARG A 208 30.23 -19.59 19.75
CA ARG A 208 29.39 -20.52 20.48
C ARG A 208 29.81 -20.67 21.93
N GLN A 209 31.09 -20.83 22.20
CA GLN A 209 31.62 -20.92 23.60
C GLN A 209 31.31 -19.66 24.39
N THR A 210 31.45 -18.48 23.79
CA THR A 210 31.05 -17.21 24.41
C THR A 210 29.55 -17.21 24.72
N ALA A 211 28.72 -17.62 23.77
CA ALA A 211 27.27 -17.69 23.99
C ALA A 211 26.87 -18.67 25.08
N GLU A 212 27.51 -19.85 25.15
CA GLU A 212 27.32 -20.83 26.25
C GLU A 212 27.70 -20.26 27.61
N THR A 213 28.83 -19.53 27.67
CA THR A 213 29.26 -18.85 28.92
C THR A 213 28.23 -17.82 29.37
N LEU A 214 27.70 -17.01 28.44
CA LEU A 214 26.66 -16.02 28.76
C LEU A 214 25.36 -16.70 29.21
N LEU A 215 25.01 -17.85 28.61
CA LEU A 215 23.84 -18.63 29.01
C LEU A 215 23.95 -19.10 30.45
N GLU A 216 25.14 -19.60 30.87
CA GLU A 216 25.37 -20.00 32.27
C GLU A 216 25.29 -18.82 33.25
N ARG A 217 25.80 -17.64 32.85
CA ARG A 217 25.65 -16.41 33.66
C ARG A 217 24.15 -16.00 33.80
N LEU A 218 23.36 -16.13 32.75
CA LEU A 218 21.91 -15.92 32.81
C LEU A 218 21.22 -16.92 33.73
N LYS A 219 21.58 -18.20 33.65
CA LYS A 219 21.05 -19.25 34.52
C LYS A 219 21.46 -19.04 36.02
N ALA A 220 22.63 -18.44 36.26
CA ALA A 220 23.07 -18.05 37.58
C ALA A 220 22.37 -16.78 38.13
N GLY A 221 21.43 -16.19 37.35
CA GLY A 221 20.62 -15.04 37.78
C GLY A 221 21.17 -13.68 37.41
N GLU A 222 22.17 -13.61 36.54
CA GLU A 222 22.67 -12.32 36.06
C GLU A 222 21.65 -11.64 35.15
N SER A 223 21.60 -10.31 35.17
CA SER A 223 20.60 -9.54 34.45
C SER A 223 20.74 -9.68 32.94
N PHE A 224 19.70 -10.20 32.29
CA PHE A 224 19.64 -10.30 30.85
C PHE A 224 19.86 -8.95 30.15
N SER A 225 19.21 -7.88 30.62
CA SER A 225 19.34 -6.54 30.05
C SER A 225 20.76 -5.96 30.21
N ARG A 226 21.48 -6.30 31.28
CA ARG A 226 22.87 -5.90 31.44
C ARG A 226 23.75 -6.62 30.42
N LEU A 227 23.63 -7.96 30.33
CA LEU A 227 24.41 -8.75 29.39
C LEU A 227 24.10 -8.37 27.94
N ALA A 228 22.85 -8.05 27.64
CA ALA A 228 22.47 -7.58 26.29
C ALA A 228 23.17 -6.27 25.92
N ARG A 229 23.23 -5.30 26.85
CA ARG A 229 23.94 -4.03 26.57
C ARG A 229 25.44 -4.20 26.44
N GLU A 230 26.01 -5.16 27.13
CA GLU A 230 27.45 -5.40 27.18
C GLU A 230 27.95 -6.25 26.02
N PHE A 231 27.18 -7.26 25.61
CA PHE A 231 27.64 -8.30 24.67
C PHE A 231 26.83 -8.42 23.38
N SER A 232 25.59 -7.88 23.30
CA SER A 232 24.79 -8.05 22.11
C SER A 232 25.30 -7.18 20.95
N GLU A 233 25.45 -7.81 19.80
CA GLU A 233 25.85 -7.16 18.54
C GLU A 233 24.64 -6.74 17.71
N ASP A 234 23.42 -6.88 18.22
CA ASP A 234 22.24 -6.25 17.63
C ASP A 234 22.11 -4.80 18.12
N GLU A 235 22.67 -3.87 17.36
CA GLU A 235 22.69 -2.43 17.68
C GLU A 235 21.29 -1.85 17.94
N ARG A 236 20.23 -2.46 17.42
CA ARG A 236 18.86 -1.96 17.58
C ARG A 236 18.27 -2.32 18.94
N SER A 237 18.49 -3.55 19.42
CA SER A 237 17.90 -4.03 20.67
C SER A 237 18.87 -3.96 21.86
N ALA A 238 20.17 -4.00 21.65
CA ALA A 238 21.16 -3.98 22.73
C ALA A 238 20.99 -2.80 23.71
N PRO A 239 20.81 -1.53 23.27
CA PRO A 239 20.60 -0.40 24.17
C PRO A 239 19.34 -0.53 25.03
N ALA A 240 18.31 -1.20 24.48
CA ALA A 240 17.04 -1.50 25.16
C ALA A 240 17.11 -2.80 25.99
N GLY A 241 18.33 -3.35 26.25
CA GLY A 241 18.50 -4.59 27.03
C GLY A 241 18.09 -5.85 26.25
N GLY A 242 18.18 -5.81 24.94
CA GLY A 242 17.86 -6.92 24.04
C GLY A 242 16.36 -7.07 23.71
N GLU A 243 15.51 -6.14 24.12
CA GLU A 243 14.06 -6.19 23.92
C GLU A 243 13.69 -6.14 22.43
N LEU A 244 12.96 -7.16 21.95
CA LEU A 244 12.37 -7.23 20.62
C LEU A 244 10.86 -6.88 20.63
N GLY A 245 10.28 -6.75 21.84
CA GLY A 245 8.86 -6.54 22.03
C GLY A 245 8.00 -7.78 21.77
N TRP A 246 6.74 -7.56 21.40
CA TRP A 246 5.81 -8.64 21.06
C TRP A 246 6.04 -9.08 19.63
N ILE A 247 6.45 -10.34 19.44
CA ILE A 247 6.74 -10.90 18.11
C ILE A 247 6.05 -12.27 17.96
N SER A 248 5.50 -12.54 16.76
CA SER A 248 4.96 -13.85 16.48
C SER A 248 6.09 -14.85 16.14
N PRO A 249 5.93 -16.16 16.46
CA PRO A 249 6.90 -17.17 16.07
C PRO A 249 7.18 -17.21 14.57
N ALA A 250 6.16 -16.98 13.74
CA ALA A 250 6.31 -16.92 12.28
C ALA A 250 7.22 -15.75 11.86
N ARG A 251 6.98 -14.55 12.40
CA ARG A 251 7.81 -13.38 12.11
C ARG A 251 9.25 -13.54 12.61
N ALA A 252 9.44 -14.11 13.79
CA ALA A 252 10.78 -14.37 14.31
C ALA A 252 11.56 -15.35 13.41
N LYS A 253 10.89 -16.37 12.89
CA LYS A 253 11.49 -17.30 11.92
C LYS A 253 11.86 -16.61 10.62
N GLU A 254 10.99 -15.77 10.09
CA GLU A 254 11.21 -15.04 8.84
C GLU A 254 12.32 -14.00 8.95
N THR A 255 12.30 -13.16 10.01
CA THR A 255 13.19 -11.99 10.14
C THR A 255 14.50 -12.31 10.85
N LEU A 256 14.50 -13.22 11.82
CA LEU A 256 15.65 -13.54 12.65
C LEU A 256 16.13 -14.99 12.49
N GLY A 257 15.40 -15.83 11.74
CA GLY A 257 15.71 -17.25 11.62
C GLY A 257 15.55 -18.03 12.94
N LEU A 258 14.76 -17.51 13.90
CA LEU A 258 14.63 -18.07 15.24
C LEU A 258 13.33 -18.87 15.41
N ALA A 259 13.46 -20.10 15.92
CA ALA A 259 12.32 -20.97 16.25
C ALA A 259 11.75 -20.63 17.64
N LEU A 260 11.00 -19.54 17.75
CA LEU A 260 10.42 -19.11 19.05
C LEU A 260 9.33 -20.04 19.58
N ALA A 261 8.75 -20.89 18.76
CA ALA A 261 7.70 -21.81 19.18
C ALA A 261 8.19 -22.76 20.27
N ASP A 262 9.43 -23.21 20.16
CA ASP A 262 10.04 -24.22 21.04
C ASP A 262 10.81 -23.63 22.23
N VAL A 263 10.83 -22.29 22.37
CA VAL A 263 11.49 -21.62 23.47
C VAL A 263 10.66 -21.79 24.74
N PRO A 264 11.23 -22.34 25.83
CA PRO A 264 10.51 -22.45 27.11
C PRO A 264 10.16 -21.08 27.68
N ASP A 265 9.05 -21.01 28.41
CA ASP A 265 8.56 -19.76 28.98
C ASP A 265 9.54 -19.19 30.03
N ASN A 266 9.91 -17.93 29.86
CA ASN A 266 10.77 -17.15 30.78
C ASN A 266 12.10 -17.83 31.12
N ARG A 267 12.61 -18.66 30.23
CA ARG A 267 13.91 -19.30 30.37
C ARG A 267 14.81 -18.99 29.20
N PRO A 268 16.01 -18.48 29.41
CA PRO A 268 16.95 -18.24 28.34
C PRO A 268 17.43 -19.55 27.72
N VAL A 269 17.44 -19.59 26.38
CA VAL A 269 17.97 -20.70 25.59
C VAL A 269 18.91 -20.18 24.51
N LEU A 270 19.80 -21.05 24.06
CA LEU A 270 20.69 -20.76 22.96
C LEU A 270 20.11 -21.28 21.65
N LEU A 271 19.93 -20.37 20.68
CA LEU A 271 19.46 -20.70 19.35
C LEU A 271 20.50 -20.27 18.29
N LYS A 272 20.57 -21.02 17.19
CA LYS A 272 21.42 -20.69 16.04
C LYS A 272 20.58 -20.15 14.90
N SER A 273 21.05 -19.06 14.27
CA SER A 273 20.55 -18.58 12.98
C SER A 273 21.65 -18.62 11.91
N ARG A 274 21.33 -18.23 10.70
CA ARG A 274 22.32 -18.10 9.63
C ARG A 274 23.36 -16.99 9.85
N TRP A 275 23.07 -16.06 10.80
CA TRP A 275 23.96 -14.93 11.08
C TRP A 275 24.83 -15.13 12.32
N GLY A 276 24.48 -16.11 13.18
CA GLY A 276 25.20 -16.34 14.42
C GLY A 276 24.36 -17.01 15.50
N TRP A 277 24.75 -16.79 16.75
CA TRP A 277 24.14 -17.36 17.94
C TRP A 277 23.29 -16.32 18.68
N HIS A 278 22.17 -16.77 19.20
CA HIS A 278 21.23 -15.94 19.94
C HIS A 278 20.91 -16.58 21.29
N LEU A 279 21.10 -15.84 22.37
CA LEU A 279 20.47 -16.20 23.63
C LEU A 279 19.09 -15.54 23.61
N VAL A 280 18.04 -16.34 23.73
CA VAL A 280 16.66 -15.89 23.59
C VAL A 280 15.89 -16.24 24.84
N GLU A 281 15.11 -15.27 25.33
CA GLU A 281 14.11 -15.48 26.37
C GLU A 281 12.77 -14.94 25.88
N ALA A 282 11.71 -15.72 26.07
CA ALA A 282 10.39 -15.35 25.62
C ALA A 282 9.35 -15.60 26.71
N SER A 283 8.37 -14.72 26.82
CA SER A 283 7.22 -14.88 27.73
C SER A 283 6.35 -16.08 27.33
N PRO A 284 5.41 -16.51 28.20
CA PRO A 284 4.31 -17.35 27.79
C PRO A 284 3.59 -16.80 26.55
N VAL A 285 3.03 -17.71 25.76
CA VAL A 285 2.31 -17.37 24.54
C VAL A 285 1.06 -16.56 24.89
N LYS A 286 0.97 -15.35 24.36
CA LYS A 286 -0.26 -14.58 24.31
C LYS A 286 -1.04 -15.00 23.07
N LYS A 287 -2.09 -15.79 23.27
CA LYS A 287 -2.94 -16.28 22.18
C LYS A 287 -3.63 -15.12 21.46
N GLY A 288 -3.62 -15.16 20.14
CA GLY A 288 -4.49 -14.34 19.32
C GLY A 288 -5.96 -14.68 19.61
N LYS A 289 -6.79 -13.68 19.82
CA LYS A 289 -8.23 -13.86 20.01
C LYS A 289 -8.96 -13.38 18.76
N THR A 290 -9.73 -14.27 18.15
CA THR A 290 -10.63 -13.88 17.06
C THR A 290 -11.59 -12.81 17.58
N PRO A 291 -11.69 -11.64 16.94
CA PRO A 291 -12.66 -10.62 17.35
C PRO A 291 -14.09 -11.15 17.19
N SER A 292 -15.00 -10.76 18.05
CA SER A 292 -16.43 -11.05 17.87
C SER A 292 -16.96 -10.29 16.63
N TYR A 293 -18.17 -10.67 16.17
CA TYR A 293 -18.81 -9.93 15.07
C TYR A 293 -18.96 -8.44 15.40
N GLU A 294 -19.38 -8.12 16.62
CA GLU A 294 -19.57 -6.75 17.11
C GLU A 294 -18.25 -5.97 17.15
N GLU A 295 -17.17 -6.60 17.60
CA GLU A 295 -15.83 -6.01 17.61
C GLU A 295 -15.29 -5.75 16.18
N ALA A 296 -15.60 -6.64 15.23
CA ALA A 296 -15.18 -6.55 13.84
C ALA A 296 -16.08 -5.62 12.99
N LEU A 297 -17.33 -5.38 13.41
CA LEU A 297 -18.36 -4.71 12.61
C LEU A 297 -17.94 -3.36 12.00
N PRO A 298 -17.26 -2.45 12.70
CA PRO A 298 -16.82 -1.20 12.09
C PRO A 298 -15.88 -1.43 10.88
N ALA A 299 -14.89 -2.32 11.05
CA ALA A 299 -13.94 -2.66 9.98
C ALA A 299 -14.63 -3.38 8.81
N LEU A 300 -15.58 -4.28 9.10
CA LEU A 300 -16.36 -4.97 8.08
C LEU A 300 -17.22 -4.00 7.27
N ARG A 301 -17.87 -3.02 7.91
CA ARG A 301 -18.65 -1.98 7.23
C ARG A 301 -17.78 -1.14 6.31
N ASP A 302 -16.60 -0.74 6.76
CA ASP A 302 -15.68 0.05 5.96
C ASP A 302 -15.12 -0.75 4.77
N ALA A 303 -14.77 -2.01 4.98
CA ALA A 303 -14.33 -2.91 3.92
C ALA A 303 -15.45 -3.16 2.89
N ALA A 304 -16.66 -3.48 3.35
CA ALA A 304 -17.82 -3.70 2.48
C ALA A 304 -18.18 -2.44 1.68
N ARG A 305 -18.16 -1.26 2.32
CA ARG A 305 -18.41 0.03 1.65
C ARG A 305 -17.35 0.28 0.57
N SER A 306 -16.08 0.03 0.86
CA SER A 306 -14.99 0.20 -0.09
C SER A 306 -15.12 -0.75 -1.29
N LEU A 307 -15.48 -2.01 -1.04
CA LEU A 307 -15.71 -3.02 -2.08
C LEU A 307 -16.90 -2.64 -2.98
N ARG A 308 -18.04 -2.27 -2.40
CA ARG A 308 -19.23 -1.87 -3.15
C ARG A 308 -19.00 -0.59 -3.96
N LYS A 309 -18.28 0.38 -3.42
CA LYS A 309 -17.85 1.57 -4.19
C LYS A 309 -16.97 1.17 -5.37
N ALA A 310 -15.99 0.28 -5.16
CA ALA A 310 -15.14 -0.19 -6.25
C ALA A 310 -15.94 -0.93 -7.34
N GLN A 311 -16.88 -1.78 -6.95
CA GLN A 311 -17.79 -2.47 -7.87
C GLN A 311 -18.68 -1.47 -8.64
N ALA A 312 -19.26 -0.49 -7.94
CA ALA A 312 -20.09 0.54 -8.58
C ALA A 312 -19.29 1.40 -9.56
N VAL A 313 -18.05 1.73 -9.24
CA VAL A 313 -17.14 2.41 -10.18
C VAL A 313 -16.87 1.51 -11.39
N GLY A 314 -16.59 0.22 -11.18
CA GLY A 314 -16.42 -0.75 -12.27
C GLY A 314 -17.61 -0.77 -13.21
N LEU A 315 -18.81 -0.98 -12.67
CA LEU A 315 -20.07 -1.00 -13.44
C LEU A 315 -20.31 0.32 -14.18
N TYR A 316 -20.04 1.46 -13.56
CA TYR A 316 -20.16 2.75 -14.20
C TYR A 316 -19.16 2.90 -15.36
N MET A 317 -17.92 2.47 -15.17
CA MET A 317 -16.90 2.49 -16.22
C MET A 317 -17.27 1.55 -17.37
N ASP A 318 -17.73 0.34 -17.09
CA ASP A 318 -18.21 -0.60 -18.11
C ASP A 318 -19.36 -0.01 -18.92
N GLY A 319 -20.30 0.70 -18.28
CA GLY A 319 -21.34 1.45 -18.95
C GLY A 319 -20.82 2.53 -19.91
N LEU A 320 -19.74 3.24 -19.54
CA LEU A 320 -19.08 4.21 -20.42
C LEU A 320 -18.43 3.53 -21.65
N PHE A 321 -17.83 2.35 -21.48
CA PHE A 321 -17.27 1.56 -22.57
C PHE A 321 -18.38 1.09 -23.53
N GLU A 322 -19.49 0.61 -23.00
CA GLU A 322 -20.66 0.19 -23.80
C GLU A 322 -21.25 1.36 -24.59
N GLU A 323 -21.47 2.52 -23.97
CA GLU A 323 -21.90 3.74 -24.66
C GLU A 323 -20.96 4.09 -25.83
N ALA A 324 -19.66 4.04 -25.60
CA ALA A 324 -18.65 4.34 -26.60
C ALA A 324 -18.69 3.33 -27.78
N HIS A 325 -18.82 2.05 -27.48
CA HIS A 325 -18.90 0.98 -28.47
C HIS A 325 -20.15 1.09 -29.34
N LEU A 326 -21.29 1.33 -28.73
CA LEU A 326 -22.56 1.54 -29.45
C LEU A 326 -22.50 2.75 -30.39
N ARG A 327 -21.95 3.88 -29.94
CA ARG A 327 -21.81 5.08 -30.78
C ARG A 327 -20.88 4.86 -31.98
N ASN A 328 -19.79 4.12 -31.78
CA ASN A 328 -18.89 3.77 -32.89
C ASN A 328 -19.57 2.85 -33.91
N ARG A 329 -20.42 1.92 -33.48
CA ARG A 329 -21.22 1.05 -34.37
C ARG A 329 -22.23 1.85 -35.21
N ILE A 330 -22.87 2.87 -34.60
CA ILE A 330 -23.86 3.72 -35.30
C ILE A 330 -23.15 4.58 -36.35
N LYS A 331 -22.02 5.21 -36.04
CA LYS A 331 -21.22 5.99 -36.99
C LYS A 331 -20.77 5.16 -38.19
N ASN A 332 -20.30 3.94 -37.93
CA ASN A 332 -19.87 3.04 -39.02
C ASN A 332 -21.02 2.53 -39.90
N LYS A 333 -22.27 2.55 -39.43
CA LYS A 333 -23.45 2.22 -40.23
C LYS A 333 -23.99 3.40 -41.06
N GLN A 334 -23.75 4.64 -40.61
CA GLN A 334 -24.20 5.85 -41.34
C GLN A 334 -23.17 6.36 -42.36
N GLY A 335 -21.96 5.84 -42.33
CA GLY A 335 -20.88 6.16 -43.26
C GLY A 335 -20.72 5.14 -44.41
N ARG A 336 -21.72 4.28 -44.61
CA ARG A 336 -21.85 3.40 -45.81
C ARG A 336 -23.13 3.84 -46.61
#